data_c3e020116ee275829a27f475aaf9b29b
#
_entry.id   c3e020116ee275829a27f475aaf9b29b
#
_cell.length_a   1.000
_cell.length_b   1.000
_cell.length_c   1.000
_cell.angle_alpha   90.00
_cell.angle_beta   90.00
_cell.angle_gamma   90.00
#
_symmetry.space_group_name_H-M   'P 1'
#
loop_
_entity.id
_entity.type
_entity.pdbx_description
1 polymer ?
#
loop_
_entity_poly.entity_id
_entity_poly.type
_entity_poly.pdbx_seq_one_letter_code
_entity_poly.pdbx_strand_id
1 'polypeptide(L)'
;MPRYLIERNVGQLTREELEAAGKKSNEVLAEMEDVAWIRSYVCDIDGKIFCEYEAPSIEDVREHARRAGIPADVIREIALEISPDMFR
;
A
#
# COMPACT_ATOMS: atom_id res chain seq x y z
N MET A 1 5.88 -14.41 -3.88
CA MET A 1 6.56 -13.12 -3.60
C MET A 1 6.19 -12.62 -2.21
N PRO A 2 7.10 -11.93 -1.53
CA PRO A 2 6.79 -11.31 -0.24
C PRO A 2 5.61 -10.34 -0.33
N ARG A 3 4.88 -10.25 0.76
CA ARG A 3 3.80 -9.27 0.92
C ARG A 3 4.21 -8.26 1.96
N TYR A 4 3.78 -7.03 1.76
CA TYR A 4 4.16 -5.90 2.62
C TYR A 4 2.93 -5.14 3.07
N LEU A 5 2.98 -4.70 4.32
CA LEU A 5 1.99 -3.77 4.87
C LEU A 5 2.66 -2.40 4.97
N ILE A 6 2.05 -1.41 4.34
CA ILE A 6 2.60 -0.06 4.26
C ILE A 6 1.68 0.87 5.04
N GLU A 7 2.26 1.59 5.98
CA GLU A 7 1.56 2.64 6.72
C GLU A 7 1.94 3.98 6.09
N ARG A 8 0.93 4.76 5.70
CA ARG A 8 1.11 6.06 5.07
C ARG A 8 0.42 7.14 5.91
N ASN A 9 1.17 8.15 6.34
CA ASN A 9 0.63 9.29 7.04
C ASN A 9 0.26 10.35 6.00
N VAL A 10 -1.01 10.45 5.69
CA VAL A 10 -1.50 11.30 4.59
C VAL A 10 -2.41 12.42 5.07
N GLY A 11 -2.76 12.43 6.36
CA GLY A 11 -3.77 13.33 6.88
C GLY A 11 -5.16 12.95 6.38
N GLN A 12 -6.09 13.86 6.50
CA GLN A 12 -7.45 13.64 6.01
C GLN A 12 -7.52 14.06 4.55
N LEU A 13 -7.81 13.11 3.68
CA LEU A 13 -7.91 13.34 2.25
C LEU A 13 -9.38 13.46 1.83
N THR A 14 -9.64 14.35 0.89
CA THR A 14 -10.94 14.40 0.22
C THR A 14 -11.10 13.18 -0.67
N ARG A 15 -12.33 12.91 -1.09
CA ARG A 15 -12.59 11.82 -2.02
C ARG A 15 -11.83 12.00 -3.33
N GLU A 16 -11.78 13.24 -3.83
CA GLU A 16 -11.06 13.56 -5.06
C GLU A 16 -9.56 13.31 -4.91
N GLU A 17 -9.00 13.65 -3.76
CA GLU A 17 -7.59 13.38 -3.47
C GLU A 17 -7.29 11.89 -3.41
N LEU A 18 -8.18 11.11 -2.78
CA LEU A 18 -8.05 9.65 -2.75
C LEU A 18 -8.13 9.05 -4.16
N GLU A 19 -9.06 9.50 -4.97
CA GLU A 19 -9.19 9.04 -6.35
C GLU A 19 -7.95 9.35 -7.17
N ALA A 20 -7.42 10.56 -7.04
CA ALA A 20 -6.22 10.97 -7.75
C ALA A 20 -5.01 10.12 -7.34
N ALA A 21 -4.86 9.88 -6.03
CA ALA A 21 -3.76 9.05 -5.53
C ALA A 21 -3.87 7.61 -6.01
N GLY A 22 -5.08 7.04 -6.02
CA GLY A 22 -5.31 5.67 -6.49
C GLY A 22 -5.03 5.52 -7.98
N LYS A 23 -5.47 6.48 -8.79
CA LYS A 23 -5.19 6.49 -10.22
C LYS A 23 -3.70 6.59 -10.49
N LYS A 24 -3.01 7.48 -9.80
CA LYS A 24 -1.57 7.65 -9.95
C LYS A 24 -0.83 6.37 -9.55
N SER A 25 -1.25 5.74 -8.47
CA SER A 25 -0.68 4.45 -8.04
C SER A 25 -0.81 3.40 -9.15
N ASN A 26 -1.99 3.28 -9.74
CA ASN A 26 -2.22 2.32 -10.83
C ASN A 26 -1.41 2.64 -12.09
N GLU A 27 -1.24 3.91 -12.42
CA GLU A 27 -0.39 4.32 -13.54
C GLU A 27 1.06 3.88 -13.33
N VAL A 28 1.58 4.06 -12.12
CA VAL A 28 2.94 3.65 -11.78
C VAL A 28 3.05 2.12 -11.81
N LEU A 29 2.06 1.42 -11.27
CA LEU A 29 2.06 -0.05 -11.27
C LEU A 29 2.05 -0.63 -12.67
N ALA A 30 1.42 0.04 -13.63
CA ALA A 30 1.40 -0.40 -15.01
C ALA A 30 2.81 -0.40 -15.63
N GLU A 31 3.73 0.37 -15.07
CA GLU A 31 5.12 0.48 -15.53
C GLU A 31 6.09 -0.36 -14.68
N MET A 32 5.62 -0.95 -13.59
CA MET A 32 6.45 -1.73 -12.67
C MET A 32 6.06 -3.20 -12.73
N GLU A 33 6.97 -4.03 -13.19
CA GLU A 33 6.76 -5.48 -13.21
C GLU A 33 6.79 -6.02 -11.79
N ASP A 34 5.98 -7.07 -11.54
CA ASP A 34 5.98 -7.86 -10.32
C ASP A 34 5.56 -7.12 -9.04
N VAL A 35 5.03 -5.92 -9.14
CA VAL A 35 4.45 -5.21 -8.00
C VAL A 35 2.94 -5.20 -8.15
N ALA A 36 2.25 -5.71 -7.14
CA ALA A 36 0.78 -5.76 -7.14
C ALA A 36 0.22 -5.06 -5.91
N TRP A 37 -0.76 -4.21 -6.14
CA TRP A 37 -1.54 -3.59 -5.07
C TRP A 37 -2.74 -4.48 -4.77
N ILE A 38 -2.81 -5.02 -3.55
CA ILE A 38 -3.85 -5.97 -3.17
C ILE A 38 -5.08 -5.22 -2.67
N ARG A 39 -4.92 -4.39 -1.64
CA ARG A 39 -5.99 -3.59 -1.06
C ARG A 39 -5.43 -2.54 -0.13
N SER A 40 -6.28 -1.59 0.24
CA SER A 40 -5.93 -0.57 1.23
C SER A 40 -7.09 -0.31 2.15
N TYR A 41 -6.77 0.14 3.36
CA TYR A 41 -7.74 0.56 4.36
C TYR A 41 -7.47 2.02 4.71
N VAL A 42 -8.50 2.85 4.60
CA VAL A 42 -8.40 4.26 4.93
C VAL A 42 -8.91 4.45 6.36
N CYS A 43 -8.02 4.93 7.23
CA CYS A 43 -8.33 5.25 8.62
C CYS A 43 -8.36 6.78 8.74
N ASP A 44 -9.48 7.36 8.35
CA ASP A 44 -9.62 8.79 8.14
C ASP A 44 -9.39 9.60 9.42
N ILE A 45 -9.91 9.13 10.55
CA ILE A 45 -9.76 9.81 11.84
C ILE A 45 -8.28 9.95 12.21
N ASP A 46 -7.47 8.93 11.92
CA ASP A 46 -6.04 8.93 12.23
C ASP A 46 -5.20 9.57 11.13
N GLY A 47 -5.81 9.94 10.02
CA GLY A 47 -5.10 10.47 8.87
C GLY A 47 -4.12 9.49 8.26
N LYS A 48 -4.48 8.20 8.26
CA LYS A 48 -3.59 7.12 7.79
C LYS A 48 -4.27 6.25 6.75
N ILE A 49 -3.45 5.68 5.88
CA ILE A 49 -3.86 4.61 4.97
C ILE A 49 -2.90 3.44 5.19
N PHE A 50 -3.46 2.24 5.29
CA PHE A 50 -2.70 1.01 5.37
C PHE A 50 -2.91 0.23 4.09
N CYS A 51 -1.81 -0.04 3.38
CA CYS A 51 -1.86 -0.68 2.07
C CYS A 51 -1.16 -2.03 2.11
N GLU A 52 -1.74 -3.00 1.42
CA GLU A 52 -1.13 -4.31 1.26
C GLU A 52 -0.67 -4.49 -0.18
N TYR A 53 0.62 -4.82 -0.35
CA TYR A 53 1.24 -5.00 -1.66
C TYR A 53 2.00 -6.33 -1.71
N GLU A 54 2.14 -6.88 -2.91
CA GLU A 54 3.12 -7.91 -3.20
C GLU A 54 4.22 -7.31 -4.06
N ALA A 55 5.46 -7.63 -3.74
CA ALA A 55 6.61 -7.13 -4.50
C ALA A 55 7.81 -8.07 -4.28
N PRO A 56 8.77 -8.10 -5.22
CA PRO A 56 9.97 -8.92 -5.05
C PRO A 56 10.84 -8.51 -3.86
N SER A 57 10.84 -7.23 -3.52
CA SER A 57 11.64 -6.69 -2.43
C SER A 57 11.02 -5.42 -1.86
N ILE A 58 11.49 -5.03 -0.67
CA ILE A 58 11.07 -3.78 -0.03
C ILE A 58 11.46 -2.56 -0.87
N GLU A 59 12.55 -2.64 -1.60
CA GLU A 59 13.02 -1.56 -2.46
C GLU A 59 12.04 -1.26 -3.57
N ASP A 60 11.38 -2.29 -4.11
CA ASP A 60 10.35 -2.10 -5.14
C ASP A 60 9.14 -1.37 -4.56
N VAL A 61 8.77 -1.66 -3.31
CA VAL A 61 7.71 -0.95 -2.62
C VAL A 61 8.06 0.53 -2.44
N ARG A 62 9.29 0.81 -2.04
CA ARG A 62 9.78 2.19 -1.89
C ARG A 62 9.81 2.92 -3.22
N GLU A 63 10.25 2.26 -4.27
CA GLU A 63 10.30 2.85 -5.60
C GLU A 63 8.90 3.18 -6.12
N HIS A 64 7.93 2.31 -5.89
CA HIS A 64 6.54 2.58 -6.24
C HIS A 64 6.04 3.83 -5.52
N ALA A 65 6.26 3.92 -4.21
CA ALA A 65 5.83 5.07 -3.41
C ALA A 65 6.48 6.37 -3.92
N ARG A 66 7.77 6.32 -4.24
CA ARG A 66 8.50 7.46 -4.77
C ARG A 66 7.91 7.93 -6.11
N ARG A 67 7.67 7.01 -7.03
CA ARG A 67 7.11 7.36 -8.35
C ARG A 67 5.68 7.85 -8.26
N ALA A 68 4.88 7.26 -7.37
CA ALA A 68 3.50 7.66 -7.18
C ALA A 68 3.36 8.96 -6.37
N GLY A 69 4.44 9.41 -5.74
CA GLY A 69 4.42 10.64 -4.95
C GLY A 69 3.61 10.52 -3.67
N ILE A 70 3.55 9.31 -3.09
CA ILE A 70 2.80 9.07 -1.85
C ILE A 70 3.77 8.62 -0.76
N PRO A 71 3.51 8.97 0.52
CA PRO A 71 4.41 8.59 1.59
C PRO A 71 4.34 7.08 1.85
N ALA A 72 5.47 6.52 2.29
CA ALA A 72 5.56 5.16 2.79
C ALA A 72 6.33 5.24 4.10
N ASP A 73 5.64 5.66 5.15
CA ASP A 73 6.28 6.00 6.42
C ASP A 73 6.82 4.77 7.13
N VAL A 74 6.07 3.68 7.09
CA VAL A 74 6.48 2.39 7.65
C VAL A 74 6.14 1.31 6.66
N ILE A 75 7.12 0.46 6.36
CA ILE A 75 6.91 -0.72 5.51
C ILE A 75 7.31 -1.95 6.32
N ARG A 76 6.37 -2.89 6.45
CA ARG A 76 6.62 -4.13 7.18
C ARG A 76 6.37 -5.31 6.27
N GLU A 77 7.27 -6.29 6.30
CA GLU A 77 7.03 -7.54 5.60
C GLU A 77 6.02 -8.37 6.38
N ILE A 78 5.02 -8.89 5.68
CA ILE A 78 4.01 -9.78 6.29
C ILE A 78 4.57 -11.19 6.29
N ALA A 79 4.83 -11.74 7.47
CA ALA A 79 5.35 -13.09 7.60
C ALA A 79 4.25 -14.14 7.45
N LEU A 80 3.05 -13.85 7.96
CA LEU A 80 1.96 -14.83 8.02
C LEU A 80 0.62 -14.12 8.11
N GLU A 81 -0.32 -14.59 7.32
CA GLU A 81 -1.71 -14.16 7.42
C GLU A 81 -2.48 -15.23 8.20
N ILE A 82 -3.24 -14.83 9.21
CA ILE A 82 -4.06 -15.73 9.99
C ILE A 82 -5.53 -15.28 9.93
N SER A 83 -6.44 -16.25 10.10
CA SER A 83 -7.87 -15.97 10.14
C SER A 83 -8.55 -16.92 11.13
N PRO A 84 -9.78 -16.59 11.57
CA PRO A 84 -10.51 -17.47 12.51
C PRO A 84 -10.69 -18.89 12.00
N ASP A 85 -10.84 -19.08 10.69
CA ASP A 85 -11.05 -20.40 10.10
C ASP A 85 -9.87 -21.35 10.33
N MET A 86 -8.67 -20.79 10.50
CA MET A 86 -7.47 -21.60 10.72
C MET A 86 -7.42 -22.24 12.11
N PHE A 87 -8.25 -21.78 13.02
CA PHE A 87 -8.21 -22.18 14.42
C PHE A 87 -9.49 -22.87 14.90
N ARG A 88 -10.32 -23.33 14.00
CA ARG A 88 -11.55 -24.06 14.31
C ARG A 88 -11.29 -25.55 14.52
#